data_addc59eb3478dc6168bff3c0c3b9da87
#
_entry.id   addc59eb3478dc6168bff3c0c3b9da87
#
_cell.length_a   1.000
_cell.length_b   1.000
_cell.length_c   1.000
_cell.angle_alpha   90.00
_cell.angle_beta   90.00
_cell.angle_gamma   90.00
#
_symmetry.space_group_name_H-M   'P 1'
#
loop_
_entity.id
_entity.type
_entity.pdbx_description
1 polymer ?
#
loop_
_entity_poly.entity_id
_entity_poly.type
_entity_poly.pdbx_seq_one_letter_code
_entity_poly.pdbx_strand_id
1 'polypeptide(L)'
;MNQNNDITQKYEYTLGFDGADASSYAHIQNENIEPEVDAEDVSLKSFQIKKELESNIWDENGDLDLKVRKVLLEVSDDFWETCNIRWVKPTDAILTGSICNFNWSSYSDIDLHLIVDFSKIHPKKEFVKEYFDEKKNDWNNNHKSLKIYGYPIELSVQDIDENPESGGIYDLYENKWIRKPKNGTFSPIKLNKYAIKNVSAKIMTKIDDLCDAFDGEEDRHKLEMIGKYCEKIQKELKKIRQIGLKDSEMGSGNICYKVIRRSGYMEKLWKLQDKVYDKLNSIEESLDFAKRLKRKF
;
A
#
# COMPACT_ATOMS: atom_id res chain seq x y z
N MET A 1 -34.72 18.35 -22.77
CA MET A 1 -33.31 18.70 -22.97
C MET A 1 -32.51 17.75 -22.11
N ASN A 2 -31.90 16.78 -22.76
CA ASN A 2 -31.20 15.65 -22.11
C ASN A 2 -29.88 16.14 -21.51
N GLN A 3 -29.78 16.13 -20.19
CA GLN A 3 -28.49 16.13 -19.50
C GLN A 3 -28.05 14.67 -19.27
N ASN A 4 -27.72 13.97 -20.33
CA ASN A 4 -26.85 12.82 -20.25
C ASN A 4 -25.42 13.37 -20.12
N ASN A 5 -25.00 13.67 -18.91
CA ASN A 5 -23.58 13.82 -18.61
C ASN A 5 -22.93 12.46 -18.83
N ASP A 6 -22.43 12.26 -20.04
CA ASP A 6 -21.73 11.05 -20.43
C ASP A 6 -20.46 10.94 -19.59
N ILE A 7 -20.46 9.95 -18.68
CA ILE A 7 -19.30 9.62 -17.85
C ILE A 7 -18.05 9.47 -18.72
N THR A 8 -18.19 9.00 -19.96
CA THR A 8 -17.13 8.89 -20.96
C THR A 8 -16.44 10.21 -21.25
N GLN A 9 -17.16 11.33 -21.38
CA GLN A 9 -16.55 12.63 -21.66
C GLN A 9 -15.82 13.23 -20.46
N LYS A 10 -16.26 12.94 -19.23
CA LYS A 10 -15.63 13.46 -18.00
C LYS A 10 -14.27 12.79 -17.72
N TYR A 11 -14.01 11.57 -18.22
CA TYR A 11 -12.84 10.76 -17.88
C TYR A 11 -11.91 10.41 -19.05
N GLU A 12 -12.21 10.86 -20.28
CA GLU A 12 -11.33 10.63 -21.45
C GLU A 12 -10.01 11.42 -21.40
N TYR A 13 -9.89 12.43 -20.54
CA TYR A 13 -8.66 13.18 -20.39
C TYR A 13 -7.65 12.42 -19.54
N THR A 14 -6.68 11.86 -20.20
CA THR A 14 -5.53 11.14 -19.69
C THR A 14 -4.82 11.90 -18.58
N LEU A 15 -4.61 11.25 -17.44
CA LEU A 15 -3.53 11.60 -16.53
C LEU A 15 -2.22 11.29 -17.26
N GLY A 16 -1.69 12.27 -17.98
CA GLY A 16 -0.44 12.14 -18.74
C GLY A 16 0.75 12.12 -17.79
N PHE A 17 1.15 10.95 -17.35
CA PHE A 17 2.43 10.72 -16.69
C PHE A 17 3.42 10.14 -17.70
N ASP A 18 3.91 10.95 -18.61
CA ASP A 18 5.02 10.60 -19.48
C ASP A 18 6.30 11.30 -19.01
N GLY A 19 7.24 10.51 -18.48
CA GLY A 19 8.59 10.94 -18.26
C GLY A 19 8.98 11.33 -16.83
N ALA A 20 10.15 10.89 -16.45
CA ALA A 20 10.79 11.08 -15.15
C ALA A 20 11.29 12.53 -15.00
N ASP A 21 10.48 13.40 -14.44
CA ASP A 21 10.96 14.65 -13.84
C ASP A 21 9.82 15.31 -13.03
N ALA A 22 10.15 16.08 -12.00
CA ALA A 22 9.18 16.88 -11.23
C ALA A 22 8.35 17.83 -12.11
N SER A 23 8.79 18.15 -13.33
CA SER A 23 8.07 18.89 -14.34
C SER A 23 6.87 18.13 -14.92
N SER A 24 6.89 16.79 -14.92
CA SER A 24 5.79 15.95 -15.43
C SER A 24 4.52 16.01 -14.56
N TYR A 25 4.64 16.45 -13.32
CA TYR A 25 3.47 16.73 -12.46
C TYR A 25 2.75 18.03 -12.85
N ALA A 26 3.39 18.89 -13.66
CA ALA A 26 2.80 20.14 -14.13
C ALA A 26 1.62 19.93 -15.10
N HIS A 27 1.58 18.82 -15.83
CA HIS A 27 0.49 18.53 -16.75
C HIS A 27 -0.86 18.23 -16.05
N ILE A 28 -0.82 17.71 -14.82
CA ILE A 28 -2.05 17.50 -14.02
C ILE A 28 -2.63 18.83 -13.53
N GLN A 29 -1.81 19.87 -13.46
CA GLN A 29 -2.25 21.21 -13.04
C GLN A 29 -3.13 21.92 -14.09
N ASN A 30 -3.10 21.47 -15.34
CA ASN A 30 -3.82 22.12 -16.46
C ASN A 30 -5.23 21.56 -16.73
N GLU A 31 -5.68 20.53 -16.00
CA GLU A 31 -7.06 20.10 -16.09
C GLU A 31 -7.94 21.04 -15.26
N ASN A 32 -8.91 21.70 -15.89
CA ASN A 32 -9.91 22.60 -15.27
C ASN A 32 -10.92 21.88 -14.36
N ILE A 33 -10.52 20.84 -13.65
CA ILE A 33 -11.33 20.20 -12.61
C ILE A 33 -10.97 20.89 -11.30
N GLU A 34 -11.88 21.68 -10.77
CA GLU A 34 -11.78 22.15 -9.39
C GLU A 34 -11.93 20.94 -8.48
N PRO A 35 -10.91 20.59 -7.68
CA PRO A 35 -11.02 19.43 -6.81
C PRO A 35 -12.02 19.70 -5.69
N GLU A 36 -12.99 18.80 -5.47
CA GLU A 36 -13.88 18.85 -4.31
C GLU A 36 -13.09 18.63 -3.00
N VAL A 37 -12.01 17.86 -3.07
CA VAL A 37 -11.06 17.71 -1.97
C VAL A 37 -10.09 18.88 -2.01
N ASP A 38 -10.12 19.75 -1.00
CA ASP A 38 -9.19 20.88 -0.93
C ASP A 38 -7.75 20.37 -0.73
N ALA A 39 -6.86 20.83 -1.60
CA ALA A 39 -5.44 20.53 -1.48
C ALA A 39 -4.83 21.04 -0.16
N GLU A 40 -5.42 22.05 0.48
CA GLU A 40 -4.97 22.55 1.78
C GLU A 40 -5.24 21.54 2.90
N ASP A 41 -6.29 20.74 2.81
CA ASP A 41 -6.63 19.71 3.78
C ASP A 41 -5.69 18.49 3.72
N VAL A 42 -4.93 18.35 2.64
CA VAL A 42 -3.95 17.28 2.48
C VAL A 42 -2.76 17.50 3.41
N SER A 43 -2.66 16.68 4.46
CA SER A 43 -1.60 16.78 5.47
C SER A 43 -0.33 16.02 5.05
N LEU A 44 0.81 16.73 5.09
CA LEU A 44 2.14 16.14 4.90
C LEU A 44 2.95 16.03 6.21
N LYS A 45 2.31 16.27 7.36
CA LYS A 45 3.00 16.27 8.67
C LYS A 45 3.65 14.94 9.01
N SER A 46 3.06 13.84 8.58
CA SER A 46 3.58 12.48 8.84
C SER A 46 4.81 12.09 8.02
N PHE A 47 5.25 12.96 7.09
CA PHE A 47 6.45 12.74 6.25
C PHE A 47 7.65 13.59 6.68
N GLN A 48 7.62 14.12 7.89
CA GLN A 48 8.74 14.85 8.44
C GLN A 48 9.83 13.88 8.91
N ILE A 49 11.09 14.16 8.52
CA ILE A 49 12.25 13.43 9.01
C ILE A 49 12.44 13.72 10.50
N LYS A 50 12.64 12.67 11.27
CA LYS A 50 12.91 12.73 12.71
C LYS A 50 14.40 12.91 12.95
N LYS A 51 14.75 13.38 14.14
CA LYS A 51 16.14 13.50 14.58
C LYS A 51 16.65 12.21 15.22
N GLU A 52 15.72 11.42 15.76
CA GLU A 52 15.98 10.21 16.56
C GLU A 52 15.14 9.06 16.04
N LEU A 53 15.56 7.85 16.30
CA LEU A 53 14.76 6.65 16.09
C LEU A 53 13.55 6.66 17.05
N GLU A 54 12.59 5.78 16.81
CA GLU A 54 11.38 5.69 17.64
C GLU A 54 11.72 5.16 19.03
N SER A 55 11.53 5.98 20.07
CA SER A 55 12.03 5.74 21.43
C SER A 55 11.35 4.60 22.19
N ASN A 56 10.18 4.13 21.77
CA ASN A 56 9.56 2.94 22.36
C ASN A 56 10.12 1.63 21.77
N ILE A 57 10.77 1.73 20.61
CA ILE A 57 11.35 0.58 19.89
C ILE A 57 12.86 0.52 20.11
N TRP A 58 13.53 1.68 20.11
CA TRP A 58 14.98 1.82 20.19
C TRP A 58 15.39 2.60 21.44
N ASP A 59 16.40 2.15 22.13
CA ASP A 59 16.96 2.87 23.28
C ASP A 59 17.81 4.10 22.86
N GLU A 60 18.35 4.80 23.83
CA GLU A 60 19.19 5.99 23.62
C GLU A 60 20.47 5.72 22.82
N ASN A 61 20.97 4.49 22.84
CA ASN A 61 22.12 4.04 22.06
C ASN A 61 21.75 3.63 20.63
N GLY A 62 20.43 3.52 20.38
CA GLY A 62 19.86 3.00 19.15
C GLY A 62 19.92 1.47 19.08
N ASP A 63 19.92 0.79 20.21
CA ASP A 63 19.77 -0.65 20.30
C ASP A 63 18.30 -1.01 20.51
N LEU A 64 17.90 -2.19 20.02
CA LEU A 64 16.51 -2.63 20.09
C LEU A 64 16.11 -2.94 21.53
N ASP A 65 14.97 -2.42 21.97
CA ASP A 65 14.40 -2.77 23.28
C ASP A 65 14.23 -4.29 23.43
N LEU A 66 14.72 -4.84 24.54
CA LEU A 66 14.75 -6.30 24.75
C LEU A 66 13.35 -6.92 24.83
N LYS A 67 12.33 -6.18 25.28
CA LYS A 67 10.95 -6.68 25.30
C LYS A 67 10.37 -6.71 23.89
N VAL A 68 10.65 -5.69 23.10
CA VAL A 68 10.28 -5.63 21.68
C VAL A 68 10.92 -6.78 20.94
N ARG A 69 12.23 -6.97 21.11
CA ARG A 69 12.97 -8.09 20.50
C ARG A 69 12.35 -9.45 20.84
N LYS A 70 12.05 -9.68 22.12
CA LYS A 70 11.44 -10.93 22.57
C LYS A 70 10.11 -11.21 21.87
N VAL A 71 9.22 -10.23 21.83
CA VAL A 71 7.91 -10.37 21.16
C VAL A 71 8.06 -10.63 19.66
N LEU A 72 9.00 -9.94 19.00
CA LEU A 72 9.23 -10.14 17.57
C LEU A 72 9.77 -11.53 17.23
N LEU A 73 10.63 -12.10 18.10
CA LEU A 73 11.09 -13.47 17.96
C LEU A 73 9.95 -14.48 18.17
N GLU A 74 9.11 -14.29 19.18
CA GLU A 74 7.92 -15.12 19.41
C GLU A 74 6.95 -15.07 18.20
N VAL A 75 6.72 -13.88 17.65
CA VAL A 75 5.89 -13.70 16.44
C VAL A 75 6.52 -14.40 15.22
N SER A 76 7.85 -14.34 15.09
CA SER A 76 8.59 -15.03 14.03
C SER A 76 8.41 -16.55 14.10
N ASP A 77 8.52 -17.10 15.30
CA ASP A 77 8.38 -18.54 15.55
C ASP A 77 6.93 -19.00 15.28
N ASP A 78 5.95 -18.28 15.80
CA ASP A 78 4.51 -18.52 15.58
C ASP A 78 4.17 -18.54 14.08
N PHE A 79 4.62 -17.53 13.34
CA PHE A 79 4.41 -17.50 11.90
C PHE A 79 5.06 -18.70 11.20
N TRP A 80 6.33 -18.99 11.54
CA TRP A 80 7.04 -20.10 10.91
C TRP A 80 6.35 -21.45 11.14
N GLU A 81 5.76 -21.67 12.30
CA GLU A 81 4.96 -22.85 12.58
C GLU A 81 3.76 -22.97 11.64
N THR A 82 3.10 -21.86 11.31
CA THR A 82 1.97 -21.86 10.36
C THR A 82 2.36 -22.21 8.92
N CYS A 83 3.64 -22.02 8.57
CA CYS A 83 4.17 -22.38 7.26
C CYS A 83 4.31 -23.89 7.05
N ASN A 84 4.24 -24.72 8.10
CA ASN A 84 4.35 -26.19 8.01
C ASN A 84 5.62 -26.71 7.27
N ILE A 85 6.68 -25.93 7.20
CA ILE A 85 7.97 -26.29 6.62
C ILE A 85 8.89 -26.73 7.74
N ARG A 86 9.07 -28.07 7.92
CA ARG A 86 9.82 -28.65 9.05
C ARG A 86 11.27 -28.99 8.73
N TRP A 87 11.62 -29.05 7.44
CA TRP A 87 12.96 -29.46 6.97
C TRP A 87 13.93 -28.29 6.68
N VAL A 88 13.42 -27.08 6.73
CA VAL A 88 14.20 -25.84 6.64
C VAL A 88 13.80 -24.94 7.81
N LYS A 89 14.72 -24.13 8.30
CA LYS A 89 14.44 -23.08 9.27
C LYS A 89 14.90 -21.73 8.72
N PRO A 90 14.30 -20.62 9.14
CA PRO A 90 14.85 -19.29 8.87
C PRO A 90 16.31 -19.23 9.33
N THR A 91 17.15 -18.65 8.52
CA THR A 91 18.55 -18.41 8.83
C THR A 91 18.74 -17.16 9.68
N ASP A 92 17.79 -16.24 9.55
CA ASP A 92 17.77 -14.97 10.26
C ASP A 92 16.34 -14.39 10.32
N ALA A 93 16.15 -13.42 11.21
CA ALA A 93 14.98 -12.56 11.26
C ALA A 93 15.47 -11.11 11.36
N ILE A 94 15.07 -10.26 10.43
CA ILE A 94 15.53 -8.88 10.35
C ILE A 94 14.38 -7.88 10.43
N LEU A 95 14.67 -6.72 11.00
CA LEU A 95 13.81 -5.53 10.92
C LEU A 95 14.34 -4.60 9.86
N THR A 96 13.40 -4.02 9.11
CA THR A 96 13.68 -3.04 8.06
C THR A 96 12.66 -1.89 8.10
N GLY A 97 12.51 -1.18 6.99
CA GLY A 97 11.47 -0.18 6.82
C GLY A 97 11.69 1.12 7.59
N SER A 98 10.61 1.88 7.73
CA SER A 98 10.68 3.23 8.29
C SER A 98 10.97 3.24 9.78
N ILE A 99 10.58 2.19 10.53
CA ILE A 99 10.85 2.08 11.97
C ILE A 99 12.34 1.92 12.27
N CYS A 100 13.09 1.37 11.32
CA CYS A 100 14.57 1.26 11.38
C CYS A 100 15.29 2.50 10.82
N ASN A 101 14.58 3.59 10.58
CA ASN A 101 15.08 4.80 9.95
C ASN A 101 14.52 6.07 10.62
N PHE A 102 14.93 7.24 10.14
CA PHE A 102 14.50 8.54 10.67
C PHE A 102 13.23 9.09 9.99
N ASN A 103 12.59 8.33 9.09
CA ASN A 103 11.34 8.69 8.41
C ASN A 103 10.10 8.00 8.99
N TRP A 104 10.22 7.48 10.21
CA TRP A 104 9.10 6.88 10.93
C TRP A 104 8.01 7.89 11.30
N SER A 105 6.79 7.40 11.48
CA SER A 105 5.64 8.18 11.90
C SER A 105 4.61 7.27 12.58
N SER A 106 3.52 7.83 13.11
CA SER A 106 2.39 7.05 13.65
C SER A 106 1.69 6.12 12.64
N TYR A 107 2.03 6.23 11.36
CA TYR A 107 1.56 5.35 10.28
C TYR A 107 2.59 4.29 9.88
N SER A 108 3.70 4.20 10.60
CA SER A 108 4.71 3.16 10.37
C SER A 108 4.19 1.81 10.82
N ASP A 109 4.67 0.79 10.17
CA ASP A 109 4.60 -0.62 10.52
C ASP A 109 5.98 -1.10 10.97
N ILE A 110 6.03 -2.26 11.63
CA ILE A 110 7.25 -2.97 11.94
C ILE A 110 7.43 -4.02 10.87
N ASP A 111 8.32 -3.73 9.90
CA ASP A 111 8.63 -4.64 8.80
C ASP A 111 9.55 -5.77 9.32
N LEU A 112 8.96 -6.93 9.60
CA LEU A 112 9.66 -8.12 10.11
C LEU A 112 9.84 -9.13 8.96
N HIS A 113 11.10 -9.39 8.57
CA HIS A 113 11.42 -10.30 7.50
C HIS A 113 12.15 -11.54 8.02
N LEU A 114 11.61 -12.72 7.74
CA LEU A 114 12.30 -13.98 7.94
C LEU A 114 13.16 -14.30 6.72
N ILE A 115 14.44 -14.54 6.92
CA ILE A 115 15.38 -14.86 5.86
C ILE A 115 15.50 -16.37 5.73
N VAL A 116 15.24 -16.88 4.54
CA VAL A 116 15.17 -18.33 4.27
C VAL A 116 15.89 -18.66 2.95
N ASP A 117 16.61 -19.75 2.94
CA ASP A 117 17.16 -20.30 1.70
C ASP A 117 16.06 -21.03 0.92
N PHE A 118 15.46 -20.35 -0.05
CA PHE A 118 14.38 -20.90 -0.88
C PHE A 118 14.80 -22.13 -1.67
N SER A 119 16.09 -22.24 -2.04
CA SER A 119 16.62 -23.38 -2.79
C SER A 119 16.53 -24.69 -2.00
N LYS A 120 16.56 -24.64 -0.66
CA LYS A 120 16.39 -25.80 0.22
C LYS A 120 14.93 -26.26 0.35
N ILE A 121 13.97 -25.41 -0.04
CA ILE A 121 12.56 -25.73 -0.02
C ILE A 121 12.16 -26.32 -1.36
N HIS A 122 12.44 -25.62 -2.45
CA HIS A 122 12.11 -26.07 -3.80
C HIS A 122 13.03 -25.43 -4.85
N PRO A 123 13.42 -26.16 -5.93
CA PRO A 123 14.30 -25.62 -6.98
C PRO A 123 13.75 -24.37 -7.72
N LYS A 124 12.42 -24.28 -7.84
CA LYS A 124 11.75 -23.10 -8.42
C LYS A 124 11.41 -22.12 -7.30
N LYS A 125 12.27 -21.13 -7.09
CA LYS A 125 12.14 -20.11 -6.04
C LYS A 125 10.85 -19.28 -6.17
N GLU A 126 10.33 -19.11 -7.40
CA GLU A 126 9.07 -18.40 -7.65
C GLU A 126 7.89 -19.06 -6.93
N PHE A 127 7.79 -20.39 -6.95
CA PHE A 127 6.75 -21.11 -6.20
C PHE A 127 6.88 -20.94 -4.69
N VAL A 128 8.13 -20.92 -4.20
CA VAL A 128 8.39 -20.70 -2.77
C VAL A 128 7.93 -19.29 -2.37
N LYS A 129 8.22 -18.29 -3.22
CA LYS A 129 7.80 -16.93 -3.00
C LYS A 129 6.28 -16.79 -2.98
N GLU A 130 5.57 -17.33 -3.98
CA GLU A 130 4.10 -17.33 -4.04
C GLU A 130 3.50 -18.01 -2.80
N TYR A 131 4.06 -19.15 -2.39
CA TYR A 131 3.62 -19.86 -1.18
C TYR A 131 3.74 -18.97 0.08
N PHE A 132 4.88 -18.33 0.27
CA PHE A 132 5.08 -17.45 1.43
C PHE A 132 4.25 -16.16 1.35
N ASP A 133 4.03 -15.62 0.16
CA ASP A 133 3.16 -14.45 -0.04
C ASP A 133 1.72 -14.78 0.38
N GLU A 134 1.19 -15.95 0.06
CA GLU A 134 -0.12 -16.41 0.54
C GLU A 134 -0.13 -16.63 2.06
N LYS A 135 0.87 -17.29 2.61
CA LYS A 135 0.98 -17.51 4.06
C LYS A 135 1.05 -16.19 4.83
N LYS A 136 1.85 -15.24 4.34
CA LYS A 136 1.97 -13.89 4.87
C LYS A 136 0.63 -13.15 4.85
N ASN A 137 -0.07 -13.20 3.71
CA ASN A 137 -1.36 -12.52 3.56
C ASN A 137 -2.41 -13.08 4.53
N ASP A 138 -2.48 -14.41 4.66
CA ASP A 138 -3.37 -15.08 5.61
C ASP A 138 -3.02 -14.68 7.05
N TRP A 139 -1.76 -14.78 7.44
CA TRP A 139 -1.30 -14.45 8.80
C TRP A 139 -1.56 -12.98 9.14
N ASN A 140 -1.15 -12.05 8.28
CA ASN A 140 -1.35 -10.61 8.48
C ASN A 140 -2.85 -10.25 8.55
N ASN A 141 -3.71 -10.91 7.76
CA ASN A 141 -5.15 -10.70 7.81
C ASN A 141 -5.77 -11.17 9.13
N ASN A 142 -5.28 -12.27 9.68
CA ASN A 142 -5.77 -12.82 10.94
C ASN A 142 -5.22 -12.07 12.18
N HIS A 143 -4.12 -11.33 12.05
CA HIS A 143 -3.43 -10.65 13.15
C HIS A 143 -3.42 -9.11 13.04
N LYS A 144 -4.39 -8.51 12.35
CA LYS A 144 -4.49 -7.04 12.14
C LYS A 144 -4.48 -6.20 13.42
N SER A 145 -4.87 -6.79 14.55
CA SER A 145 -4.88 -6.13 15.86
C SER A 145 -3.56 -6.22 16.61
N LEU A 146 -2.60 -7.05 16.13
CA LEU A 146 -1.31 -7.23 16.77
C LEU A 146 -0.43 -5.99 16.55
N LYS A 147 -0.06 -5.34 17.64
CA LYS A 147 0.73 -4.10 17.61
C LYS A 147 1.74 -4.07 18.75
N ILE A 148 2.91 -3.52 18.47
CA ILE A 148 3.90 -3.17 19.49
C ILE A 148 3.91 -1.64 19.60
N TYR A 149 3.55 -1.10 20.75
CA TYR A 149 3.45 0.35 21.01
C TYR A 149 2.64 1.12 19.96
N GLY A 150 1.59 0.48 19.44
CA GLY A 150 0.70 1.08 18.42
C GLY A 150 1.13 0.81 16.98
N TYR A 151 2.32 0.27 16.73
CA TYR A 151 2.83 -0.09 15.42
C TYR A 151 2.39 -1.51 15.05
N PRO A 152 1.63 -1.71 13.96
CA PRO A 152 1.30 -3.06 13.48
C PRO A 152 2.56 -3.78 12.99
N ILE A 153 2.58 -5.10 13.10
CA ILE A 153 3.65 -5.93 12.55
C ILE A 153 3.26 -6.36 11.15
N GLU A 154 4.08 -6.03 10.16
CA GLU A 154 3.98 -6.57 8.81
C GLU A 154 5.08 -7.61 8.62
N LEU A 155 4.65 -8.88 8.53
CA LEU A 155 5.55 -10.01 8.44
C LEU A 155 5.74 -10.42 6.98
N SER A 156 6.95 -10.78 6.57
CA SER A 156 7.27 -11.30 5.25
C SER A 156 8.40 -12.34 5.30
N VAL A 157 8.50 -13.16 4.24
CA VAL A 157 9.62 -14.09 4.06
C VAL A 157 10.40 -13.70 2.83
N GLN A 158 11.72 -13.69 2.95
CA GLN A 158 12.64 -13.23 1.92
C GLN A 158 13.69 -14.30 1.65
N ASP A 159 14.04 -14.50 0.37
CA ASP A 159 15.14 -15.39 0.01
C ASP A 159 16.47 -14.83 0.53
N ILE A 160 17.34 -15.71 1.00
CA ILE A 160 18.69 -15.35 1.44
C ILE A 160 19.51 -14.62 0.37
N ASP A 161 19.21 -14.85 -0.91
CA ASP A 161 19.86 -14.18 -2.03
C ASP A 161 19.30 -12.78 -2.31
N GLU A 162 18.15 -12.40 -1.70
CA GLU A 162 17.59 -11.06 -1.85
C GLU A 162 18.29 -10.08 -0.89
N ASN A 163 18.66 -8.92 -1.42
CA ASN A 163 19.29 -7.87 -0.61
C ASN A 163 18.24 -6.80 -0.28
N PRO A 164 17.86 -6.62 1.00
CA PRO A 164 16.86 -5.63 1.37
C PRO A 164 17.37 -4.20 1.12
N GLU A 165 16.61 -3.45 0.32
CA GLU A 165 16.87 -2.03 0.05
C GLU A 165 16.31 -1.15 1.17
N SER A 166 16.96 -1.15 2.33
CA SER A 166 16.58 -0.28 3.44
C SER A 166 17.78 0.49 3.98
N GLY A 167 17.56 1.73 4.42
CA GLY A 167 18.59 2.55 5.05
C GLY A 167 19.06 2.00 6.39
N GLY A 168 18.14 1.38 7.17
CA GLY A 168 18.40 0.67 8.42
C GLY A 168 17.96 -0.79 8.32
N ILE A 169 18.82 -1.71 8.77
CA ILE A 169 18.55 -3.15 8.86
C ILE A 169 19.10 -3.67 10.17
N TYR A 170 18.26 -4.29 10.98
CA TYR A 170 18.62 -4.85 12.27
C TYR A 170 18.41 -6.36 12.30
N ASP A 171 19.40 -7.10 12.73
CA ASP A 171 19.41 -8.54 12.92
C ASP A 171 18.83 -8.87 14.31
N LEU A 172 17.72 -9.60 14.33
CA LEU A 172 17.05 -10.01 15.57
C LEU A 172 17.77 -11.18 16.28
N TYR A 173 18.38 -12.10 15.52
CA TYR A 173 19.05 -13.26 16.10
C TYR A 173 20.35 -12.84 16.80
N GLU A 174 21.17 -12.07 16.10
CA GLU A 174 22.45 -11.58 16.62
C GLU A 174 22.29 -10.31 17.49
N ASN A 175 21.08 -9.72 17.53
CA ASN A 175 20.78 -8.49 18.30
C ASN A 175 21.72 -7.33 17.97
N LYS A 176 21.89 -7.05 16.67
CA LYS A 176 22.82 -5.99 16.20
C LYS A 176 22.37 -5.39 14.88
N TRP A 177 22.87 -4.20 14.61
CA TRP A 177 22.68 -3.58 13.30
C TRP A 177 23.52 -4.28 12.22
N ILE A 178 22.86 -4.77 11.15
CA ILE A 178 23.53 -5.12 9.90
C ILE A 178 23.90 -3.82 9.17
N ARG A 179 22.95 -2.87 9.16
CA ARG A 179 23.14 -1.53 8.60
C ARG A 179 22.46 -0.51 9.51
N LYS A 180 23.26 0.29 10.23
CA LYS A 180 22.73 1.36 11.07
C LYS A 180 22.32 2.56 10.20
N PRO A 181 21.12 3.12 10.38
CA PRO A 181 20.67 4.27 9.60
C PRO A 181 21.56 5.48 9.90
N LYS A 182 21.86 6.24 8.86
CA LYS A 182 22.68 7.45 9.01
C LYS A 182 21.78 8.69 9.05
N ASN A 183 21.99 9.56 10.03
CA ASN A 183 21.38 10.88 10.05
C ASN A 183 21.72 11.63 8.74
N GLY A 184 20.71 12.20 8.06
CA GLY A 184 20.89 12.91 6.81
C GLY A 184 20.85 12.04 5.54
N THR A 185 20.67 10.71 5.66
CA THR A 185 20.45 9.84 4.48
C THR A 185 19.19 10.24 3.71
N PHE A 186 18.19 10.71 4.44
CA PHE A 186 17.03 11.36 3.86
C PHE A 186 17.28 12.87 3.87
N SER A 187 18.07 13.37 2.91
CA SER A 187 18.04 14.80 2.61
C SER A 187 16.59 15.15 2.32
N PRO A 188 16.04 16.26 2.89
CA PRO A 188 14.75 16.72 2.43
C PRO A 188 14.94 17.08 0.96
N ILE A 189 14.66 16.13 0.07
CA ILE A 189 14.47 16.44 -1.34
C ILE A 189 13.53 17.63 -1.30
N LYS A 190 13.83 18.69 -2.07
CA LYS A 190 12.95 19.85 -2.18
C LYS A 190 11.59 19.36 -2.67
N LEU A 191 10.81 18.80 -1.73
CA LEU A 191 9.48 18.30 -2.02
C LEU A 191 8.67 19.45 -2.54
N ASN A 192 8.20 19.35 -3.74
CA ASN A 192 7.16 20.24 -4.22
C ASN A 192 5.87 19.91 -3.49
N LYS A 193 5.76 20.37 -2.22
CA LYS A 193 4.61 20.11 -1.35
C LYS A 193 3.30 20.50 -2.02
N TYR A 194 3.31 21.58 -2.77
CA TYR A 194 2.15 22.06 -3.50
C TYR A 194 1.71 21.06 -4.58
N ALA A 195 2.65 20.57 -5.39
CA ALA A 195 2.35 19.58 -6.42
C ALA A 195 1.82 18.26 -5.80
N ILE A 196 2.45 17.76 -4.71
CA ILE A 196 1.99 16.56 -4.02
C ILE A 196 0.55 16.71 -3.53
N LYS A 197 0.24 17.82 -2.87
CA LYS A 197 -1.10 18.10 -2.34
C LYS A 197 -2.14 18.16 -3.45
N ASN A 198 -1.89 18.91 -4.53
CA ASN A 198 -2.81 19.04 -5.65
C ASN A 198 -3.05 17.72 -6.40
N VAL A 199 -1.99 16.97 -6.68
CA VAL A 199 -2.12 15.66 -7.33
C VAL A 199 -2.91 14.69 -6.44
N SER A 200 -2.62 14.66 -5.14
CA SER A 200 -3.36 13.81 -4.21
C SER A 200 -4.84 14.20 -4.15
N ALA A 201 -5.15 15.49 -4.01
CA ALA A 201 -6.52 16.00 -3.96
C ALA A 201 -7.30 15.64 -5.24
N LYS A 202 -6.72 15.87 -6.42
CA LYS A 202 -7.35 15.50 -7.70
C LYS A 202 -7.66 14.01 -7.82
N ILE A 203 -6.74 13.14 -7.36
CA ILE A 203 -6.97 11.70 -7.38
C ILE A 203 -8.07 11.31 -6.38
N MET A 204 -8.09 11.91 -5.20
CA MET A 204 -9.11 11.69 -4.19
C MET A 204 -10.49 12.10 -4.72
N THR A 205 -10.63 13.28 -5.32
CA THR A 205 -11.88 13.73 -5.97
C THR A 205 -12.34 12.77 -7.06
N LYS A 206 -11.43 12.28 -7.93
CA LYS A 206 -11.80 11.27 -8.95
C LYS A 206 -12.34 9.97 -8.33
N ILE A 207 -11.82 9.56 -7.18
CA ILE A 207 -12.33 8.38 -6.47
C ILE A 207 -13.72 8.67 -5.88
N ASP A 208 -13.94 9.87 -5.35
CA ASP A 208 -15.25 10.30 -4.85
C ASP A 208 -16.28 10.35 -5.98
N ASP A 209 -15.95 11.00 -7.09
CA ASP A 209 -16.78 11.03 -8.31
C ASP A 209 -17.20 9.62 -8.79
N LEU A 210 -16.28 8.65 -8.75
CA LEU A 210 -16.59 7.26 -9.13
C LEU A 210 -17.51 6.57 -8.13
N CYS A 211 -17.38 6.86 -6.83
CA CYS A 211 -18.30 6.36 -5.82
C CYS A 211 -19.70 6.91 -6.01
N ASP A 212 -19.81 8.21 -6.29
CA ASP A 212 -21.10 8.87 -6.54
C ASP A 212 -21.73 8.37 -7.84
N ALA A 213 -20.93 8.13 -8.90
CA ALA A 213 -21.41 7.54 -10.14
C ALA A 213 -21.89 6.08 -9.98
N PHE A 214 -21.36 5.35 -9.00
CA PHE A 214 -21.79 3.99 -8.69
C PHE A 214 -23.09 3.95 -7.87
N ASP A 215 -23.34 4.99 -7.06
CA ASP A 215 -24.49 4.99 -6.15
C ASP A 215 -25.81 4.99 -6.94
N GLY A 216 -26.61 3.95 -6.72
CA GLY A 216 -27.87 3.72 -7.43
C GLY A 216 -27.76 3.34 -8.91
N GLU A 217 -26.55 3.15 -9.49
CA GLU A 217 -26.39 2.78 -10.89
C GLU A 217 -26.75 1.31 -11.14
N GLU A 218 -27.62 1.04 -12.11
CA GLU A 218 -28.09 -0.29 -12.50
C GLU A 218 -27.70 -0.67 -13.94
N ASP A 219 -27.24 0.31 -14.73
CA ASP A 219 -26.84 0.06 -16.11
C ASP A 219 -25.52 -0.70 -16.17
N ARG A 220 -25.56 -1.90 -16.77
CA ARG A 220 -24.42 -2.80 -16.86
C ARG A 220 -23.21 -2.15 -17.55
N HIS A 221 -23.44 -1.40 -18.62
CA HIS A 221 -22.34 -0.77 -19.37
C HIS A 221 -21.67 0.31 -18.54
N LYS A 222 -22.42 1.11 -17.81
CA LYS A 222 -21.86 2.12 -16.91
C LYS A 222 -21.09 1.49 -15.74
N LEU A 223 -21.60 0.40 -15.15
CA LEU A 223 -20.88 -0.36 -14.13
C LEU A 223 -19.54 -0.90 -14.66
N GLU A 224 -19.52 -1.46 -15.88
CA GLU A 224 -18.28 -1.91 -16.53
C GLU A 224 -17.30 -0.74 -16.76
N MET A 225 -17.80 0.45 -17.10
CA MET A 225 -16.96 1.65 -17.24
C MET A 225 -16.37 2.10 -15.90
N ILE A 226 -17.18 2.14 -14.84
CA ILE A 226 -16.69 2.48 -13.49
C ILE A 226 -15.57 1.50 -13.08
N GLY A 227 -15.75 0.19 -13.28
CA GLY A 227 -14.74 -0.81 -13.00
C GLY A 227 -13.41 -0.56 -13.75
N LYS A 228 -13.48 -0.26 -15.05
CA LYS A 228 -12.31 0.09 -15.87
C LYS A 228 -11.59 1.35 -15.37
N TYR A 229 -12.34 2.36 -14.91
CA TYR A 229 -11.73 3.57 -14.33
C TYR A 229 -11.07 3.29 -12.98
N CYS A 230 -11.67 2.46 -12.13
CA CYS A 230 -11.02 1.99 -10.90
C CYS A 230 -9.66 1.32 -11.19
N GLU A 231 -9.61 0.40 -12.15
CA GLU A 231 -8.37 -0.25 -12.58
C GLU A 231 -7.34 0.76 -13.12
N LYS A 232 -7.80 1.74 -13.91
CA LYS A 232 -6.93 2.79 -14.46
C LYS A 232 -6.28 3.59 -13.34
N ILE A 233 -7.07 4.07 -12.37
CA ILE A 233 -6.52 4.82 -11.21
C ILE A 233 -5.53 3.95 -10.42
N GLN A 234 -5.81 2.66 -10.20
CA GLN A 234 -4.88 1.77 -9.51
C GLN A 234 -3.54 1.62 -10.26
N LYS A 235 -3.59 1.45 -11.59
CA LYS A 235 -2.39 1.36 -12.43
C LYS A 235 -1.57 2.65 -12.37
N GLU A 236 -2.24 3.79 -12.40
CA GLU A 236 -1.60 5.11 -12.29
C GLU A 236 -0.96 5.31 -10.91
N LEU A 237 -1.64 4.96 -9.84
CA LEU A 237 -1.09 5.02 -8.48
C LEU A 237 0.14 4.12 -8.31
N LYS A 238 0.13 2.91 -8.88
CA LYS A 238 1.31 2.04 -8.90
C LYS A 238 2.47 2.68 -9.69
N LYS A 239 2.18 3.27 -10.85
CA LYS A 239 3.19 3.97 -11.68
C LYS A 239 3.80 5.15 -10.95
N ILE A 240 2.98 6.00 -10.32
CA ILE A 240 3.41 7.15 -9.51
C ILE A 240 4.36 6.69 -8.39
N ARG A 241 3.97 5.64 -7.66
CA ARG A 241 4.80 5.06 -6.60
C ARG A 241 6.13 4.58 -7.12
N GLN A 242 6.15 3.83 -8.23
CA GLN A 242 7.37 3.28 -8.82
C GLN A 242 8.33 4.38 -9.29
N ILE A 243 7.81 5.44 -9.89
CA ILE A 243 8.61 6.61 -10.29
C ILE A 243 9.21 7.28 -9.05
N GLY A 244 8.39 7.53 -8.03
CA GLY A 244 8.87 8.15 -6.80
C GLY A 244 9.92 7.33 -6.06
N LEU A 245 9.80 6.00 -6.05
CA LEU A 245 10.79 5.11 -5.42
C LEU A 245 12.14 5.10 -6.14
N LYS A 246 12.19 5.37 -7.46
CA LYS A 246 13.47 5.52 -8.18
C LYS A 246 14.28 6.72 -7.67
N ASP A 247 13.60 7.77 -7.19
CA ASP A 247 14.28 8.93 -6.63
C ASP A 247 14.71 8.65 -5.18
N SER A 248 13.80 8.19 -4.35
CA SER A 248 14.03 7.72 -2.97
C SER A 248 12.71 7.29 -2.33
N GLU A 249 12.76 6.71 -1.12
CA GLU A 249 11.55 6.50 -0.30
C GLU A 249 10.77 7.80 -0.02
N MET A 250 11.45 8.94 -0.05
CA MET A 250 10.89 10.28 0.12
C MET A 250 10.61 10.99 -1.21
N GLY A 251 10.68 10.27 -2.33
CA GLY A 251 10.33 10.80 -3.64
C GLY A 251 8.88 11.25 -3.73
N SER A 252 8.62 12.36 -4.44
CA SER A 252 7.30 13.01 -4.48
C SER A 252 6.17 12.07 -4.88
N GLY A 253 6.40 11.18 -5.84
CA GLY A 253 5.41 10.19 -6.27
C GLY A 253 5.08 9.15 -5.19
N ASN A 254 6.10 8.67 -4.46
CA ASN A 254 5.88 7.75 -3.36
C ASN A 254 5.14 8.43 -2.19
N ILE A 255 5.44 9.70 -1.92
CA ILE A 255 4.71 10.47 -0.90
C ILE A 255 3.26 10.67 -1.32
N CYS A 256 2.98 11.04 -2.57
CA CYS A 256 1.63 11.16 -3.09
C CYS A 256 0.84 9.85 -2.89
N TYR A 257 1.41 8.71 -3.30
CA TYR A 257 0.82 7.39 -3.07
C TYR A 257 0.53 7.12 -1.57
N LYS A 258 1.53 7.40 -0.69
CA LYS A 258 1.37 7.23 0.76
C LYS A 258 0.30 8.17 1.34
N VAL A 259 0.16 9.38 0.84
CA VAL A 259 -0.90 10.33 1.22
C VAL A 259 -2.27 9.72 0.93
N ILE A 260 -2.51 9.30 -0.29
CA ILE A 260 -3.79 8.71 -0.72
C ILE A 260 -4.12 7.45 0.10
N ARG A 261 -3.11 6.59 0.37
CA ARG A 261 -3.26 5.41 1.22
C ARG A 261 -3.64 5.79 2.66
N ARG A 262 -2.92 6.75 3.28
CA ARG A 262 -3.14 7.19 4.67
C ARG A 262 -4.46 7.91 4.87
N SER A 263 -4.98 8.55 3.84
CA SER A 263 -6.30 9.19 3.84
C SER A 263 -7.45 8.22 3.59
N GLY A 264 -7.19 6.91 3.46
CA GLY A 264 -8.22 5.88 3.28
C GLY A 264 -8.75 5.73 1.84
N TYR A 265 -8.28 6.55 0.89
CA TYR A 265 -8.81 6.54 -0.47
C TYR A 265 -8.40 5.29 -1.28
N MET A 266 -7.27 4.66 -0.95
CA MET A 266 -6.93 3.37 -1.54
C MET A 266 -7.95 2.30 -1.18
N GLU A 267 -8.32 2.24 0.10
CA GLU A 267 -9.33 1.30 0.59
C GLU A 267 -10.72 1.60 0.00
N LYS A 268 -11.07 2.89 -0.12
CA LYS A 268 -12.31 3.34 -0.77
C LYS A 268 -12.38 2.85 -2.24
N LEU A 269 -11.28 3.00 -2.98
CA LEU A 269 -11.16 2.57 -4.38
C LEU A 269 -11.27 1.03 -4.52
N TRP A 270 -10.62 0.25 -3.65
CA TRP A 270 -10.71 -1.20 -3.68
C TRP A 270 -12.12 -1.68 -3.34
N LYS A 271 -12.73 -1.15 -2.29
CA LYS A 271 -14.12 -1.46 -1.94
C LYS A 271 -15.11 -1.13 -3.06
N LEU A 272 -14.89 -0.03 -3.78
CA LEU A 272 -15.71 0.30 -4.93
C LEU A 272 -15.54 -0.74 -6.04
N GLN A 273 -14.31 -1.14 -6.34
CA GLN A 273 -14.04 -2.17 -7.36
C GLN A 273 -14.70 -3.50 -7.02
N ASP A 274 -14.61 -3.95 -5.76
CA ASP A 274 -15.27 -5.16 -5.29
C ASP A 274 -16.79 -5.06 -5.44
N LYS A 275 -17.40 -3.93 -5.05
CA LYS A 275 -18.84 -3.70 -5.20
C LYS A 275 -19.30 -3.71 -6.67
N VAL A 276 -18.50 -3.11 -7.56
CA VAL A 276 -18.76 -3.13 -8.99
C VAL A 276 -18.69 -4.56 -9.53
N TYR A 277 -17.67 -5.31 -9.15
CA TYR A 277 -17.51 -6.70 -9.54
C TYR A 277 -18.67 -7.56 -9.04
N ASP A 278 -19.05 -7.42 -7.79
CA ASP A 278 -20.15 -8.15 -7.19
C ASP A 278 -21.48 -7.84 -7.92
N LYS A 279 -21.75 -6.55 -8.18
CA LYS A 279 -22.98 -6.12 -8.87
C LYS A 279 -23.06 -6.62 -10.31
N LEU A 280 -21.92 -6.71 -11.01
CA LEU A 280 -21.85 -7.23 -12.38
C LEU A 280 -21.98 -8.75 -12.47
N ASN A 281 -21.55 -9.49 -11.44
CA ASN A 281 -21.42 -10.95 -11.48
C ASN A 281 -22.38 -11.68 -10.54
N SER A 282 -23.06 -10.99 -9.62
CA SER A 282 -24.10 -11.60 -8.80
C SER A 282 -25.37 -11.82 -9.62
N ILE A 283 -25.95 -13.01 -9.44
CA ILE A 283 -27.27 -13.34 -9.98
C ILE A 283 -28.25 -13.22 -8.80
N GLU A 284 -29.00 -12.11 -8.77
CA GLU A 284 -30.15 -12.04 -7.87
C GLU A 284 -31.31 -12.85 -8.47
N GLU A 285 -31.84 -13.81 -7.71
CA GLU A 285 -33.13 -14.41 -8.03
C GLU A 285 -34.19 -13.30 -7.89
N SER A 286 -34.45 -12.59 -9.00
CA SER A 286 -35.56 -11.67 -9.00
C SER A 286 -36.85 -12.45 -8.75
N LEU A 287 -37.67 -11.97 -7.81
CA LEU A 287 -39.02 -12.48 -7.57
C LEU A 287 -39.85 -12.60 -8.90
N ASP A 288 -39.46 -11.88 -9.92
CA ASP A 288 -39.99 -11.92 -11.27
C ASP A 288 -39.63 -13.18 -12.06
N PHE A 289 -38.42 -13.75 -11.86
CA PHE A 289 -38.03 -15.01 -12.48
C PHE A 289 -38.83 -16.19 -11.88
N ALA A 290 -39.01 -16.21 -10.56
CA ALA A 290 -39.87 -17.18 -9.91
C ALA A 290 -41.37 -17.06 -10.34
N LYS A 291 -41.85 -15.86 -10.59
CA LYS A 291 -43.21 -15.62 -11.13
C LYS A 291 -43.34 -16.05 -12.58
N ARG A 292 -42.31 -15.89 -13.43
CA ARG A 292 -42.29 -16.34 -14.83
C ARG A 292 -42.26 -17.88 -14.95
N LEU A 293 -41.54 -18.55 -14.06
CA LEU A 293 -41.55 -20.02 -13.98
C LEU A 293 -42.90 -20.56 -13.54
N LYS A 294 -43.58 -19.95 -12.56
CA LYS A 294 -44.92 -20.35 -12.12
C LYS A 294 -46.02 -20.13 -13.12
N ARG A 295 -45.81 -19.31 -14.19
CA ARG A 295 -46.76 -19.11 -15.29
C ARG A 295 -46.57 -20.08 -16.47
N LYS A 296 -45.54 -20.92 -16.42
CA LYS A 296 -45.25 -21.94 -17.46
C LYS A 296 -45.62 -23.38 -17.07
N PHE A 297 -46.07 -23.57 -15.84
CA PHE A 297 -46.64 -24.79 -15.33
C PHE A 297 -48.04 -24.52 -14.76
#